data_41fd4bb4fd824aeeb0287f503d1fe5c4
#
_entry.id   41fd4bb4fd824aeeb0287f503d1fe5c4
#
_cell.length_a   1.000
_cell.length_b   1.000
_cell.length_c   1.000
_cell.angle_alpha   90.00
_cell.angle_beta   90.00
_cell.angle_gamma   90.00
#
_symmetry.space_group_name_H-M   'P 1'
#
loop_
_entity.id
_entity.type
_entity.pdbx_description
1 polymer ?
#
loop_
_entity_poly.entity_id
_entity_poly.type
_entity_poly.pdbx_seq_one_letter_code
_entity_poly.pdbx_strand_id
1 'polypeptide(L)'
;MVNLTINSIPVTVPEGTTILDAAASVDIETPSLCYLKELNEISACRVCCVEVEGEGKLVPSCNNVVREGMVIRTNSPRALEARRVNMELILSQHDNKCATCIRSGTCQLQKIANDMGILGVSYPTDLARGKKADWTTTFPLYRDVNKCIKCMRCIQVCDKVQSLSVWDISGSGARTTIDVSGNRVIKQADCSLCGQCITHCPTGALRERDDTQKAYAALGDPDRVTIVQIAPAVRAAWGEAFGMPTGKATVGQLVSVLRKLGADYVFDTTFSADLTIMEEGTELLQRLQAGDLDNQPMFTSCCPGWVRFLKSQFPEMTGRLSTAKSPQQMFGAVGKTWLAHNLGVDADKIYSISIMPCIAKKAERELPSMDSAGHGSDVDLVITTRELARMARAEHLDVENIAESAFDSPLGDGTGAGVIFGATGGVMEAALRSAYFLTTGENPSPDAFREVRDDGTISPLPWREATFELAGRTVHCAVASGLGNARQLLHSLQRREVHYEFVEIMACPGGCAGGGGQPVDGTDREKAADRGKVLFRLDQNAPLRFSHENPAVQALYREYLDEPCSHRAEELLHCDHFAWQMNAAR
;
A
#
# COMPACT_ATOMS: atom_id res chain seq x y z
N MET A 1 25.68 -10.79 -25.75
CA MET A 1 24.45 -11.37 -26.29
C MET A 1 24.66 -12.88 -26.41
N VAL A 2 23.63 -13.67 -26.15
CA VAL A 2 23.63 -15.13 -26.18
C VAL A 2 22.58 -15.57 -27.20
N ASN A 3 22.95 -16.46 -28.10
CA ASN A 3 22.06 -17.02 -29.10
C ASN A 3 21.64 -18.43 -28.69
N LEU A 4 20.36 -18.70 -28.75
CA LEU A 4 19.78 -19.97 -28.32
C LEU A 4 18.50 -20.27 -29.12
N THR A 5 17.90 -21.43 -28.88
CA THR A 5 16.65 -21.83 -29.54
C THR A 5 15.63 -22.23 -28.45
N ILE A 6 14.41 -21.68 -28.49
CA ILE A 6 13.31 -22.07 -27.63
C ILE A 6 12.12 -22.53 -28.47
N ASN A 7 11.66 -23.77 -28.31
CA ASN A 7 10.59 -24.38 -29.09
C ASN A 7 10.80 -24.20 -30.62
N SER A 8 12.04 -24.34 -31.07
CA SER A 8 12.47 -24.15 -32.48
C SER A 8 12.49 -22.68 -32.95
N ILE A 9 12.26 -21.69 -32.07
CA ILE A 9 12.36 -20.27 -32.38
C ILE A 9 13.78 -19.81 -32.01
N PRO A 10 14.54 -19.17 -32.94
CA PRO A 10 15.82 -18.54 -32.60
C PRO A 10 15.61 -17.35 -31.69
N VAL A 11 16.40 -17.24 -30.63
CA VAL A 11 16.30 -16.17 -29.59
C VAL A 11 17.70 -15.60 -29.34
N THR A 12 17.80 -14.29 -29.27
CA THR A 12 19.04 -13.58 -28.92
C THR A 12 18.75 -12.63 -27.72
N VAL A 13 19.41 -12.87 -26.61
CA VAL A 13 19.20 -12.09 -25.36
C VAL A 13 20.53 -11.70 -24.71
N PRO A 14 20.55 -10.72 -23.80
CA PRO A 14 21.74 -10.39 -23.01
C PRO A 14 22.26 -11.61 -22.22
N GLU A 15 23.56 -11.63 -21.96
CA GLU A 15 24.16 -12.58 -21.02
C GLU A 15 23.58 -12.37 -19.62
N GLY A 16 23.35 -13.44 -18.87
CA GLY A 16 22.72 -13.39 -17.55
C GLY A 16 21.19 -13.48 -17.57
N THR A 17 20.55 -13.46 -18.74
CA THR A 17 19.09 -13.62 -18.87
C THR A 17 18.66 -15.02 -18.43
N THR A 18 17.57 -15.13 -17.66
CA THR A 18 16.98 -16.42 -17.28
C THR A 18 16.29 -17.08 -18.46
N ILE A 19 16.14 -18.41 -18.43
CA ILE A 19 15.34 -19.14 -19.44
C ILE A 19 13.89 -18.62 -19.47
N LEU A 20 13.34 -18.25 -18.29
CA LEU A 20 11.99 -17.69 -18.18
C LEU A 20 11.85 -16.38 -18.94
N ASP A 21 12.77 -15.44 -18.73
CA ASP A 21 12.76 -14.12 -19.38
C ASP A 21 13.07 -14.26 -20.88
N ALA A 22 13.98 -15.16 -21.25
CA ALA A 22 14.28 -15.44 -22.66
C ALA A 22 13.06 -16.02 -23.39
N ALA A 23 12.29 -16.90 -22.76
CA ALA A 23 11.04 -17.43 -23.33
C ALA A 23 9.99 -16.32 -23.50
N ALA A 24 9.84 -15.46 -22.48
CA ALA A 24 8.91 -14.33 -22.52
C ALA A 24 9.24 -13.32 -23.63
N SER A 25 10.52 -13.14 -23.98
CA SER A 25 10.94 -12.21 -25.05
C SER A 25 10.47 -12.62 -26.46
N VAL A 26 10.00 -13.85 -26.62
CA VAL A 26 9.42 -14.40 -27.86
C VAL A 26 7.99 -14.91 -27.64
N ASP A 27 7.26 -14.29 -26.73
CA ASP A 27 5.85 -14.55 -26.41
C ASP A 27 5.56 -16.01 -25.96
N ILE A 28 6.56 -16.68 -25.38
CA ILE A 28 6.39 -18.00 -24.76
C ILE A 28 6.23 -17.85 -23.26
N GLU A 29 5.00 -17.93 -22.78
CA GLU A 29 4.69 -17.89 -21.34
C GLU A 29 5.01 -19.24 -20.69
N THR A 30 5.83 -19.22 -19.65
CA THR A 30 6.13 -20.39 -18.81
C THR A 30 5.53 -20.15 -17.43
N PRO A 31 4.59 -20.99 -16.93
CA PRO A 31 3.90 -20.74 -15.68
C PRO A 31 4.84 -20.83 -14.48
N SER A 32 4.65 -19.95 -13.51
CA SER A 32 5.37 -19.97 -12.23
C SER A 32 4.50 -19.50 -11.07
N LEU A 33 4.76 -19.97 -9.85
CA LEU A 33 4.04 -19.58 -8.64
C LEU A 33 4.94 -18.92 -7.58
N CYS A 34 6.20 -19.32 -7.53
CA CYS A 34 7.12 -18.78 -6.52
C CYS A 34 7.96 -17.61 -7.04
N TYR A 35 8.19 -17.51 -8.34
CA TYR A 35 9.10 -16.52 -8.92
C TYR A 35 8.60 -15.08 -8.72
N LEU A 36 9.49 -14.23 -8.25
CA LEU A 36 9.41 -12.78 -8.30
C LEU A 36 10.82 -12.32 -8.72
N LYS A 37 10.92 -11.61 -9.83
CA LYS A 37 12.18 -11.14 -10.38
C LYS A 37 12.98 -10.37 -9.34
N GLU A 38 14.27 -10.68 -9.19
CA GLU A 38 15.22 -10.08 -8.26
C GLU A 38 14.88 -10.29 -6.76
N LEU A 39 13.65 -10.67 -6.43
CA LEU A 39 13.20 -10.86 -5.06
C LEU A 39 13.19 -12.33 -4.65
N ASN A 40 12.56 -13.20 -5.42
CA ASN A 40 12.35 -14.61 -5.06
C ASN A 40 12.59 -15.56 -6.22
N GLU A 41 13.85 -15.91 -6.47
CA GLU A 41 14.30 -16.78 -7.57
C GLU A 41 14.74 -18.17 -7.07
N ILE A 42 14.03 -18.69 -6.07
CA ILE A 42 14.40 -19.91 -5.33
C ILE A 42 13.94 -21.21 -5.98
N SER A 43 13.17 -21.15 -7.07
CA SER A 43 12.60 -22.29 -7.81
C SER A 43 11.90 -23.34 -6.94
N ALA A 44 11.22 -22.96 -5.86
CA ALA A 44 10.58 -23.87 -4.91
C ALA A 44 9.39 -24.64 -5.51
N CYS A 45 8.55 -24.00 -6.35
CA CYS A 45 7.33 -24.61 -6.87
C CYS A 45 7.53 -25.62 -7.99
N ARG A 46 8.64 -25.53 -8.74
CA ARG A 46 8.97 -26.39 -9.89
C ARG A 46 7.91 -26.41 -11.03
N VAL A 47 6.99 -25.48 -11.04
CA VAL A 47 5.96 -25.37 -12.09
C VAL A 47 6.53 -24.83 -13.40
N CYS A 48 7.67 -24.14 -13.36
CA CYS A 48 8.36 -23.58 -14.52
C CYS A 48 9.40 -24.53 -15.17
N CYS A 49 9.36 -25.85 -14.90
CA CYS A 49 10.32 -26.80 -15.45
C CYS A 49 10.28 -26.85 -16.99
N VAL A 50 11.46 -26.89 -17.61
CA VAL A 50 11.67 -27.01 -19.06
C VAL A 50 12.68 -28.11 -19.35
N GLU A 51 12.70 -28.60 -20.56
CA GLU A 51 13.69 -29.55 -21.07
C GLU A 51 14.78 -28.79 -21.82
N VAL A 52 16.04 -29.11 -21.52
CA VAL A 52 17.22 -28.60 -22.25
C VAL A 52 17.87 -29.78 -22.95
N GLU A 53 18.11 -29.64 -24.24
CA GLU A 53 18.73 -30.71 -25.06
C GLU A 53 20.13 -31.02 -24.53
N GLY A 54 20.44 -32.30 -24.42
CA GLY A 54 21.71 -32.79 -23.86
C GLY A 54 21.72 -32.87 -22.32
N GLU A 55 20.71 -32.34 -21.61
CA GLU A 55 20.60 -32.49 -20.15
C GLU A 55 19.66 -33.65 -19.78
N GLY A 56 20.14 -34.57 -18.92
CA GLY A 56 19.35 -35.74 -18.51
C GLY A 56 18.16 -35.42 -17.57
N LYS A 57 18.08 -34.21 -17.04
CA LYS A 57 17.07 -33.74 -16.10
C LYS A 57 16.37 -32.46 -16.57
N LEU A 58 15.11 -32.27 -16.15
CA LEU A 58 14.42 -31.01 -16.34
C LEU A 58 15.00 -29.93 -15.40
N VAL A 59 15.06 -28.69 -15.91
CA VAL A 59 15.54 -27.54 -15.14
C VAL A 59 14.43 -26.51 -14.94
N PRO A 60 14.36 -25.83 -13.80
CA PRO A 60 13.41 -24.72 -13.62
C PRO A 60 13.89 -23.50 -14.43
N SER A 61 13.00 -22.92 -15.23
CA SER A 61 13.34 -21.78 -16.11
C SER A 61 13.60 -20.47 -15.35
N CYS A 62 13.01 -20.31 -14.15
CA CYS A 62 13.02 -19.06 -13.41
C CYS A 62 14.37 -18.68 -12.77
N ASN A 63 15.29 -19.63 -12.61
CA ASN A 63 16.60 -19.38 -11.99
C ASN A 63 17.76 -20.04 -12.74
N ASN A 64 17.53 -20.55 -13.95
CA ASN A 64 18.60 -21.04 -14.82
C ASN A 64 18.84 -20.01 -15.92
N VAL A 65 20.11 -19.62 -16.06
CA VAL A 65 20.58 -18.64 -17.05
C VAL A 65 20.82 -19.32 -18.38
N VAL A 66 20.50 -18.63 -19.47
CA VAL A 66 20.74 -19.11 -20.83
C VAL A 66 22.23 -19.15 -21.16
N ARG A 67 22.63 -20.06 -22.07
CA ARG A 67 24.00 -20.23 -22.58
C ARG A 67 23.99 -20.31 -24.09
N GLU A 68 25.09 -19.95 -24.71
CA GLU A 68 25.27 -20.01 -26.17
C GLU A 68 24.96 -21.40 -26.71
N GLY A 69 24.16 -21.45 -27.78
CA GLY A 69 23.77 -22.68 -28.45
C GLY A 69 22.76 -23.55 -27.68
N MET A 70 22.20 -23.09 -26.55
CA MET A 70 21.24 -23.88 -25.78
C MET A 70 19.95 -24.12 -26.58
N VAL A 71 19.47 -25.36 -26.59
CA VAL A 71 18.18 -25.74 -27.20
C VAL A 71 17.20 -26.12 -26.11
N ILE A 72 16.11 -25.37 -26.01
CA ILE A 72 15.13 -25.46 -24.91
C ILE A 72 13.76 -25.83 -25.47
N ARG A 73 13.10 -26.77 -24.81
CA ARG A 73 11.71 -27.17 -25.09
C ARG A 73 10.86 -26.90 -23.87
N THR A 74 10.00 -25.89 -23.96
CA THR A 74 9.04 -25.56 -22.88
C THR A 74 7.79 -26.43 -22.95
N ASN A 75 7.50 -27.04 -24.08
CA ASN A 75 6.30 -27.79 -24.43
C ASN A 75 6.54 -29.29 -24.70
N SER A 76 7.69 -29.85 -24.29
CA SER A 76 7.92 -31.28 -24.40
C SER A 76 6.95 -32.06 -23.49
N PRO A 77 6.52 -33.29 -23.90
CA PRO A 77 5.65 -34.12 -23.07
C PRO A 77 6.20 -34.33 -21.66
N ARG A 78 7.51 -34.48 -21.53
CA ARG A 78 8.20 -34.65 -20.26
C ARG A 78 8.08 -33.39 -19.35
N ALA A 79 8.25 -32.20 -19.95
CA ALA A 79 8.12 -30.92 -19.21
C ALA A 79 6.66 -30.66 -18.77
N LEU A 80 5.69 -30.92 -19.64
CA LEU A 80 4.28 -30.77 -19.37
C LEU A 80 3.81 -31.71 -18.27
N GLU A 81 4.21 -32.99 -18.31
CA GLU A 81 3.87 -33.97 -17.26
C GLU A 81 4.47 -33.57 -15.90
N ALA A 82 5.75 -33.16 -15.86
CA ALA A 82 6.38 -32.71 -14.62
C ALA A 82 5.69 -31.49 -14.02
N ARG A 83 5.25 -30.53 -14.83
CA ARG A 83 4.47 -29.37 -14.37
C ARG A 83 3.15 -29.78 -13.77
N ARG A 84 2.42 -30.71 -14.45
CA ARG A 84 1.15 -31.25 -13.99
C ARG A 84 1.30 -31.92 -12.63
N VAL A 85 2.29 -32.83 -12.49
CA VAL A 85 2.59 -33.52 -11.21
C VAL A 85 2.88 -32.51 -10.10
N ASN A 86 3.74 -31.51 -10.37
CA ASN A 86 4.06 -30.47 -9.37
C ASN A 86 2.83 -29.65 -8.96
N MET A 87 1.95 -29.31 -9.92
CA MET A 87 0.70 -28.62 -9.63
C MET A 87 -0.25 -29.46 -8.79
N GLU A 88 -0.44 -30.75 -9.12
CA GLU A 88 -1.26 -31.66 -8.33
C GLU A 88 -0.73 -31.86 -6.91
N LEU A 89 0.59 -31.94 -6.73
CA LEU A 89 1.24 -31.98 -5.40
C LEU A 89 0.98 -30.69 -4.59
N ILE A 90 1.03 -29.52 -5.23
CA ILE A 90 0.67 -28.26 -4.57
C ILE A 90 -0.82 -28.25 -4.18
N LEU A 91 -1.70 -28.63 -5.08
CA LEU A 91 -3.15 -28.69 -4.85
C LEU A 91 -3.53 -29.70 -3.78
N SER A 92 -2.80 -30.81 -3.62
CA SER A 92 -3.05 -31.81 -2.57
C SER A 92 -2.83 -31.27 -1.15
N GLN A 93 -2.07 -30.19 -1.02
CA GLN A 93 -1.79 -29.50 0.25
C GLN A 93 -2.49 -28.14 0.37
N HIS A 94 -3.42 -27.84 -0.51
CA HIS A 94 -4.16 -26.58 -0.56
C HIS A 94 -5.65 -26.80 -0.30
N ASP A 95 -6.28 -25.90 0.46
CA ASP A 95 -7.75 -25.89 0.62
C ASP A 95 -8.40 -25.34 -0.66
N ASN A 96 -8.85 -26.27 -1.51
CA ASN A 96 -9.39 -25.99 -2.85
C ASN A 96 -10.82 -25.44 -2.85
N LYS A 97 -11.30 -24.85 -1.76
CA LYS A 97 -12.62 -24.20 -1.67
C LYS A 97 -12.61 -22.83 -2.38
N CYS A 98 -12.45 -22.83 -3.70
CA CYS A 98 -12.29 -21.62 -4.48
C CYS A 98 -13.52 -20.71 -4.45
N ALA A 99 -14.74 -21.27 -4.44
CA ALA A 99 -15.97 -20.50 -4.42
C ALA A 99 -16.12 -19.57 -3.19
N THR A 100 -15.51 -19.94 -2.06
CA THR A 100 -15.51 -19.15 -0.82
C THR A 100 -14.16 -18.48 -0.53
N CYS A 101 -13.25 -18.48 -1.50
CA CYS A 101 -11.92 -17.91 -1.34
C CYS A 101 -11.91 -16.44 -1.72
N ILE A 102 -11.26 -15.62 -0.89
CA ILE A 102 -11.09 -14.18 -1.14
C ILE A 102 -10.34 -13.84 -2.45
N ARG A 103 -9.55 -14.79 -2.96
CA ARG A 103 -8.79 -14.67 -4.21
C ARG A 103 -9.46 -15.35 -5.40
N SER A 104 -10.72 -15.79 -5.26
CA SER A 104 -11.44 -16.37 -6.40
C SER A 104 -11.47 -15.41 -7.59
N GLY A 105 -11.10 -15.91 -8.77
CA GLY A 105 -10.97 -15.11 -9.99
C GLY A 105 -9.66 -14.32 -10.14
N THR A 106 -8.87 -14.13 -9.07
CA THR A 106 -7.57 -13.42 -9.10
C THR A 106 -6.42 -14.26 -8.51
N CYS A 107 -6.61 -15.58 -8.39
CA CYS A 107 -5.65 -16.51 -7.80
C CYS A 107 -4.77 -17.12 -8.91
N GLN A 108 -3.45 -16.94 -8.82
CA GLN A 108 -2.50 -17.52 -9.77
C GLN A 108 -2.55 -19.06 -9.76
N LEU A 109 -2.70 -19.68 -8.59
CA LEU A 109 -2.83 -21.14 -8.48
C LEU A 109 -4.07 -21.64 -9.23
N GLN A 110 -5.23 -20.98 -9.03
CA GLN A 110 -6.47 -21.32 -9.73
C GLN A 110 -6.33 -21.16 -11.24
N LYS A 111 -5.76 -20.02 -11.70
CA LYS A 111 -5.53 -19.78 -13.13
C LYS A 111 -4.67 -20.87 -13.76
N ILE A 112 -3.50 -21.16 -13.18
CA ILE A 112 -2.58 -22.17 -13.75
C ILE A 112 -3.18 -23.56 -13.73
N ALA A 113 -3.92 -23.94 -12.67
CA ALA A 113 -4.60 -25.25 -12.61
C ALA A 113 -5.67 -25.38 -13.71
N ASN A 114 -6.44 -24.32 -13.97
CA ASN A 114 -7.44 -24.29 -15.03
C ASN A 114 -6.77 -24.35 -16.42
N ASP A 115 -5.70 -23.56 -16.64
CA ASP A 115 -4.96 -23.53 -17.91
C ASP A 115 -4.33 -24.91 -18.24
N MET A 116 -3.94 -25.66 -17.22
CA MET A 116 -3.43 -27.04 -17.37
C MET A 116 -4.51 -28.11 -17.47
N GLY A 117 -5.79 -27.76 -17.37
CA GLY A 117 -6.91 -28.71 -17.42
C GLY A 117 -6.89 -29.72 -16.24
N ILE A 118 -6.44 -29.29 -15.05
CA ILE A 118 -6.45 -30.16 -13.86
C ILE A 118 -7.86 -30.21 -13.28
N LEU A 119 -8.58 -31.30 -13.52
CA LEU A 119 -9.95 -31.50 -13.07
C LEU A 119 -10.05 -32.22 -11.72
N GLY A 120 -8.97 -32.79 -11.24
CA GLY A 120 -8.88 -33.50 -9.96
C GLY A 120 -7.45 -33.62 -9.48
N VAL A 121 -7.27 -34.02 -8.25
CA VAL A 121 -5.95 -34.22 -7.63
C VAL A 121 -5.76 -35.71 -7.38
N SER A 122 -4.71 -36.27 -7.99
CA SER A 122 -4.40 -37.70 -7.89
C SER A 122 -3.75 -38.09 -6.55
N TYR A 123 -3.29 -37.12 -5.78
CA TYR A 123 -2.59 -37.32 -4.51
C TYR A 123 -3.52 -37.11 -3.32
N PRO A 124 -3.35 -37.86 -2.21
CA PRO A 124 -4.14 -37.66 -1.00
C PRO A 124 -4.03 -36.23 -0.47
N THR A 125 -5.17 -35.62 -0.17
CA THR A 125 -5.23 -34.29 0.45
C THR A 125 -5.02 -34.41 1.96
N ASP A 126 -4.03 -33.68 2.48
CA ASP A 126 -3.75 -33.63 3.91
C ASP A 126 -3.53 -32.16 4.36
N LEU A 127 -4.63 -31.52 4.76
CA LEU A 127 -4.66 -30.14 5.23
C LEU A 127 -4.35 -29.98 6.74
N ALA A 128 -4.33 -31.09 7.49
CA ALA A 128 -4.26 -31.05 8.96
C ALA A 128 -2.82 -30.88 9.51
N ARG A 129 -1.80 -30.86 8.65
CA ARG A 129 -0.39 -30.94 9.05
C ARG A 129 0.26 -29.63 9.47
N GLY A 130 -0.37 -28.48 9.21
CA GLY A 130 0.15 -27.19 9.66
C GLY A 130 -0.29 -26.89 11.10
N LYS A 131 0.61 -26.43 11.98
CA LYS A 131 0.20 -25.78 13.22
C LYS A 131 -0.74 -24.65 12.87
N LYS A 132 -1.99 -24.70 13.36
CA LYS A 132 -2.82 -23.49 13.45
C LYS A 132 -2.11 -22.59 14.47
N ALA A 133 -1.40 -21.58 13.97
CA ALA A 133 -1.08 -20.47 14.85
C ALA A 133 -2.39 -19.88 15.34
N ASP A 134 -2.49 -19.56 16.62
CA ASP A 134 -3.62 -18.82 17.19
C ASP A 134 -3.64 -17.43 16.56
N TRP A 135 -4.27 -17.33 15.38
CA TRP A 135 -4.36 -16.09 14.66
C TRP A 135 -5.49 -15.25 15.24
N THR A 136 -5.15 -14.12 15.82
CA THR A 136 -6.15 -13.22 16.40
C THR A 136 -6.98 -12.55 15.30
N THR A 137 -8.29 -12.63 15.43
CA THR A 137 -9.25 -11.99 14.50
C THR A 137 -9.25 -10.47 14.58
N THR A 138 -8.64 -9.89 15.63
CA THR A 138 -8.57 -8.44 15.83
C THR A 138 -7.40 -7.79 15.09
N PHE A 139 -6.37 -8.55 14.68
CA PHE A 139 -5.22 -7.99 13.96
C PHE A 139 -5.60 -7.66 12.50
N PRO A 140 -5.15 -6.52 11.95
CA PRO A 140 -5.54 -6.10 10.59
C PRO A 140 -5.11 -7.03 9.46
N LEU A 141 -4.07 -7.84 9.67
CA LEU A 141 -3.58 -8.85 8.74
C LEU A 141 -4.08 -10.24 9.18
N TYR A 142 -4.65 -11.00 8.26
CA TYR A 142 -5.11 -12.37 8.48
C TYR A 142 -4.31 -13.38 7.64
N ARG A 143 -4.06 -14.56 8.20
CA ARG A 143 -3.40 -15.66 7.53
C ARG A 143 -4.22 -16.94 7.60
N ASP A 144 -4.39 -17.59 6.44
CA ASP A 144 -4.96 -18.94 6.31
C ASP A 144 -3.85 -19.92 5.90
N VAL A 145 -3.40 -20.73 6.85
CA VAL A 145 -2.31 -21.69 6.64
C VAL A 145 -2.66 -22.75 5.60
N ASN A 146 -3.93 -23.14 5.49
CA ASN A 146 -4.38 -24.18 4.56
C ASN A 146 -4.39 -23.71 3.09
N LYS A 147 -4.27 -22.40 2.85
CA LYS A 147 -4.14 -21.80 1.52
C LYS A 147 -2.70 -21.46 1.14
N CYS A 148 -1.74 -21.72 2.04
CA CYS A 148 -0.33 -21.44 1.79
C CYS A 148 0.31 -22.52 0.92
N ILE A 149 0.85 -22.13 -0.24
CA ILE A 149 1.57 -23.02 -1.16
C ILE A 149 3.10 -23.01 -0.92
N LYS A 150 3.55 -22.40 0.15
CA LYS A 150 4.97 -22.40 0.58
C LYS A 150 5.93 -21.81 -0.48
N CYS A 151 5.46 -20.79 -1.21
CA CYS A 151 6.23 -20.15 -2.30
C CYS A 151 7.31 -19.19 -1.80
N MET A 152 7.35 -18.86 -0.50
CA MET A 152 8.32 -17.98 0.17
C MET A 152 8.26 -16.49 -0.26
N ARG A 153 7.34 -16.08 -1.14
CA ARG A 153 7.25 -14.67 -1.60
C ARG A 153 7.09 -13.69 -0.44
N CYS A 154 6.22 -14.01 0.54
CA CYS A 154 6.00 -13.14 1.70
C CYS A 154 7.25 -12.97 2.59
N ILE A 155 8.09 -14.01 2.72
CA ILE A 155 9.38 -13.92 3.41
C ILE A 155 10.27 -12.93 2.66
N GLN A 156 10.53 -13.19 1.37
CA GLN A 156 11.49 -12.40 0.59
C GLN A 156 11.09 -10.93 0.44
N VAL A 157 9.79 -10.66 0.25
CA VAL A 157 9.30 -9.27 0.20
C VAL A 157 9.44 -8.58 1.56
N CYS A 158 9.15 -9.29 2.66
CA CYS A 158 9.30 -8.74 4.00
C CYS A 158 10.77 -8.46 4.34
N ASP A 159 11.69 -9.35 3.94
CA ASP A 159 13.12 -9.22 4.21
C ASP A 159 13.80 -8.21 3.30
N LYS A 160 13.64 -8.36 1.96
CA LYS A 160 14.41 -7.58 0.99
C LYS A 160 13.82 -6.20 0.73
N VAL A 161 12.48 -6.08 0.66
CA VAL A 161 11.82 -4.81 0.35
C VAL A 161 11.50 -4.03 1.62
N GLN A 162 11.05 -4.71 2.67
CA GLN A 162 10.61 -4.06 3.91
C GLN A 162 11.61 -4.16 5.07
N SER A 163 12.62 -5.01 4.94
CA SER A 163 13.71 -5.15 5.94
C SER A 163 13.20 -5.43 7.37
N LEU A 164 12.14 -6.25 7.51
CA LEU A 164 11.45 -6.50 8.79
C LEU A 164 11.51 -7.94 9.29
N SER A 165 11.74 -8.93 8.41
CA SER A 165 11.84 -10.37 8.74
C SER A 165 10.70 -10.90 9.64
N VAL A 166 9.46 -10.46 9.36
CA VAL A 166 8.27 -10.87 10.12
C VAL A 166 7.92 -12.34 9.86
N TRP A 167 8.18 -12.81 8.63
CA TRP A 167 7.83 -14.15 8.17
C TRP A 167 9.04 -15.05 8.09
N ASP A 168 8.88 -16.32 8.46
CA ASP A 168 9.94 -17.32 8.37
C ASP A 168 9.37 -18.72 8.09
N ILE A 169 10.25 -19.66 7.77
CA ILE A 169 9.92 -21.08 7.62
C ILE A 169 9.74 -21.70 9.01
N SER A 170 8.61 -22.37 9.20
CA SER A 170 8.32 -23.14 10.41
C SER A 170 8.09 -24.61 10.07
N GLY A 171 8.59 -25.50 10.92
CA GLY A 171 8.50 -26.95 10.74
C GLY A 171 9.48 -27.50 9.72
N SER A 172 9.39 -28.80 9.43
CA SER A 172 10.26 -29.51 8.50
C SER A 172 9.50 -30.60 7.72
N GLY A 173 10.01 -30.97 6.54
CA GLY A 173 9.42 -31.97 5.66
C GLY A 173 7.97 -31.62 5.30
N ALA A 174 7.06 -32.60 5.41
CA ALA A 174 5.65 -32.41 5.09
C ALA A 174 4.93 -31.38 6.01
N ARG A 175 5.51 -31.05 7.17
CA ARG A 175 4.97 -30.07 8.12
C ARG A 175 5.51 -28.66 7.90
N THR A 176 6.35 -28.46 6.90
CA THR A 176 6.87 -27.13 6.55
C THR A 176 5.70 -26.18 6.26
N THR A 177 5.74 -25.00 6.83
CA THR A 177 4.81 -23.90 6.57
C THR A 177 5.54 -22.56 6.69
N ILE A 178 4.89 -21.49 6.28
CA ILE A 178 5.38 -20.13 6.54
C ILE A 178 4.63 -19.61 7.75
N ASP A 179 5.35 -19.12 8.74
CA ASP A 179 4.77 -18.57 9.97
C ASP A 179 5.49 -17.31 10.43
N VAL A 180 5.05 -16.71 11.53
CA VAL A 180 5.73 -15.57 12.13
C VAL A 180 7.08 -16.03 12.67
N SER A 181 8.12 -15.27 12.33
CA SER A 181 9.51 -15.55 12.75
C SER A 181 9.63 -15.80 14.25
N GLY A 182 10.40 -16.83 14.64
CA GLY A 182 10.55 -17.24 16.02
C GLY A 182 9.31 -17.90 16.64
N ASN A 183 8.33 -18.34 15.82
CA ASN A 183 7.04 -18.88 16.27
C ASN A 183 6.27 -17.94 17.23
N ARG A 184 6.48 -16.64 17.11
CA ARG A 184 5.77 -15.59 17.87
C ARG A 184 4.33 -15.47 17.40
N VAL A 185 3.46 -14.90 18.23
CA VAL A 185 2.16 -14.40 17.75
C VAL A 185 2.36 -13.10 16.98
N ILE A 186 1.56 -12.87 15.94
CA ILE A 186 1.74 -11.70 15.06
C ILE A 186 1.71 -10.36 15.79
N LYS A 187 0.98 -10.24 16.88
CA LYS A 187 0.94 -9.03 17.73
C LYS A 187 2.27 -8.71 18.42
N GLN A 188 3.14 -9.71 18.57
CA GLN A 188 4.47 -9.57 19.17
C GLN A 188 5.57 -9.35 18.12
N ALA A 189 5.23 -9.44 16.85
CA ALA A 189 6.16 -9.17 15.76
C ALA A 189 6.19 -7.66 15.44
N ASP A 190 7.34 -7.21 14.93
CA ASP A 190 7.54 -5.81 14.53
C ASP A 190 6.89 -5.52 13.16
N CYS A 191 5.69 -6.02 12.96
CA CYS A 191 4.96 -5.87 11.71
C CYS A 191 4.51 -4.42 11.52
N SER A 192 4.97 -3.78 10.46
CA SER A 192 4.57 -2.42 10.06
C SER A 192 3.15 -2.34 9.47
N LEU A 193 2.49 -3.49 9.22
CA LEU A 193 1.20 -3.56 8.53
C LEU A 193 1.19 -2.97 7.11
N CYS A 194 2.34 -2.93 6.43
CA CYS A 194 2.44 -2.41 5.06
C CYS A 194 1.61 -3.22 4.03
N GLY A 195 1.31 -4.50 4.32
CA GLY A 195 0.49 -5.36 3.46
C GLY A 195 1.19 -5.88 2.19
N GLN A 196 2.49 -5.63 2.00
CA GLN A 196 3.22 -6.10 0.82
C GLN A 196 3.24 -7.64 0.72
N CYS A 197 3.20 -8.34 1.84
CA CYS A 197 3.04 -9.79 1.85
C CYS A 197 1.68 -10.27 1.28
N ILE A 198 0.62 -9.44 1.35
CA ILE A 198 -0.69 -9.73 0.76
C ILE A 198 -0.64 -9.55 -0.76
N THR A 199 -0.11 -8.41 -1.24
CA THR A 199 -0.06 -8.08 -2.66
C THR A 199 0.76 -9.08 -3.46
N HIS A 200 1.82 -9.63 -2.87
CA HIS A 200 2.70 -10.62 -3.50
C HIS A 200 2.30 -12.09 -3.23
N CYS A 201 1.27 -12.34 -2.41
CA CYS A 201 0.79 -13.70 -2.19
C CYS A 201 0.02 -14.20 -3.43
N PRO A 202 0.44 -15.31 -4.08
CA PRO A 202 -0.21 -15.81 -5.29
C PRO A 202 -1.56 -16.49 -5.02
N THR A 203 -1.88 -16.70 -3.74
CA THR A 203 -3.11 -17.36 -3.28
C THR A 203 -3.83 -16.52 -2.22
N GLY A 204 -4.91 -17.03 -1.65
CA GLY A 204 -5.64 -16.38 -0.54
C GLY A 204 -5.09 -16.66 0.86
N ALA A 205 -3.82 -17.05 0.99
CA ALA A 205 -3.23 -17.38 2.29
C ALA A 205 -3.03 -16.15 3.19
N LEU A 206 -2.77 -14.99 2.61
CA LEU A 206 -2.64 -13.72 3.31
C LEU A 206 -3.67 -12.73 2.78
N ARG A 207 -4.34 -12.04 3.71
CA ARG A 207 -5.36 -11.05 3.40
C ARG A 207 -5.50 -10.03 4.54
N GLU A 208 -6.16 -8.94 4.27
CA GLU A 208 -6.64 -8.03 5.30
C GLU A 208 -7.71 -8.69 6.20
N ARG A 209 -7.88 -8.20 7.43
CA ARG A 209 -9.07 -8.48 8.22
C ARG A 209 -10.29 -7.98 7.45
N ASP A 210 -11.31 -8.80 7.34
CA ASP A 210 -12.54 -8.45 6.65
C ASP A 210 -13.49 -7.70 7.60
N ASP A 211 -13.70 -6.43 7.32
CA ASP A 211 -14.59 -5.57 8.10
C ASP A 211 -15.86 -5.19 7.30
N THR A 212 -16.15 -5.84 6.15
CA THR A 212 -17.31 -5.53 5.29
C THR A 212 -18.65 -5.67 6.02
N GLN A 213 -18.79 -6.66 6.90
CA GLN A 213 -20.02 -6.83 7.69
C GLN A 213 -20.25 -5.67 8.66
N LYS A 214 -19.17 -5.10 9.23
CA LYS A 214 -19.28 -3.91 10.08
C LYS A 214 -19.69 -2.68 9.26
N ALA A 215 -19.18 -2.57 8.02
CA ALA A 215 -19.56 -1.50 7.12
C ALA A 215 -21.05 -1.59 6.75
N TYR A 216 -21.55 -2.78 6.36
CA TYR A 216 -22.97 -2.98 6.09
C TYR A 216 -23.86 -2.68 7.31
N ALA A 217 -23.43 -3.11 8.50
CA ALA A 217 -24.17 -2.82 9.72
C ALA A 217 -24.25 -1.31 10.00
N ALA A 218 -23.17 -0.57 9.77
CA ALA A 218 -23.16 0.88 9.98
C ALA A 218 -23.96 1.63 8.92
N LEU A 219 -23.81 1.25 7.63
CA LEU A 219 -24.51 1.88 6.51
C LEU A 219 -26.05 1.61 6.52
N GLY A 220 -26.48 0.53 7.18
CA GLY A 220 -27.89 0.18 7.32
C GLY A 220 -28.53 0.58 8.66
N ASP A 221 -27.79 1.24 9.55
CA ASP A 221 -28.27 1.62 10.90
C ASP A 221 -28.97 2.99 10.84
N PRO A 222 -30.31 3.06 11.01
CA PRO A 222 -31.05 4.31 10.92
C PRO A 222 -30.78 5.29 12.07
N ASP A 223 -30.15 4.84 13.17
CA ASP A 223 -29.81 5.69 14.30
C ASP A 223 -28.44 6.38 14.14
N ARG A 224 -27.71 6.07 13.04
CA ARG A 224 -26.40 6.64 12.71
C ARG A 224 -26.48 7.55 11.50
N VAL A 225 -25.54 8.48 11.45
CA VAL A 225 -25.24 9.29 10.27
C VAL A 225 -23.85 8.90 9.79
N THR A 226 -23.77 8.25 8.65
CA THR A 226 -22.51 7.78 8.10
C THR A 226 -21.81 8.85 7.29
N ILE A 227 -20.57 9.19 7.66
CA ILE A 227 -19.68 10.05 6.87
C ILE A 227 -18.56 9.18 6.30
N VAL A 228 -18.44 9.12 4.98
CA VAL A 228 -17.48 8.27 4.29
C VAL A 228 -16.43 9.13 3.59
N GLN A 229 -15.15 8.90 3.89
CA GLN A 229 -14.04 9.57 3.21
C GLN A 229 -13.31 8.63 2.25
N ILE A 230 -12.84 9.15 1.11
CA ILE A 230 -12.12 8.40 0.07
C ILE A 230 -10.68 8.90 0.00
N ALA A 231 -9.70 8.02 0.25
CA ALA A 231 -8.28 8.36 0.14
C ALA A 231 -7.85 8.66 -1.32
N PRO A 232 -6.89 9.58 -1.51
CA PRO A 232 -6.43 9.99 -2.84
C PRO A 232 -6.05 8.83 -3.77
N ALA A 233 -5.26 7.85 -3.28
CA ALA A 233 -4.78 6.74 -4.10
C ALA A 233 -5.85 5.72 -4.49
N VAL A 234 -7.02 5.70 -3.83
CA VAL A 234 -8.12 4.80 -4.16
C VAL A 234 -8.65 5.11 -5.55
N ARG A 235 -8.79 6.42 -5.90
CA ARG A 235 -9.31 6.87 -7.20
C ARG A 235 -8.53 6.37 -8.41
N ALA A 236 -7.23 6.10 -8.25
CA ALA A 236 -6.39 5.59 -9.35
C ALA A 236 -6.57 4.08 -9.59
N ALA A 237 -7.03 3.32 -8.60
CA ALA A 237 -6.93 1.87 -8.58
C ALA A 237 -8.26 1.10 -8.46
N TRP A 238 -9.32 1.68 -7.90
CA TRP A 238 -10.52 0.93 -7.52
C TRP A 238 -11.20 0.22 -8.69
N GLY A 239 -11.19 0.83 -9.90
CA GLY A 239 -11.75 0.24 -11.12
C GLY A 239 -11.02 -1.01 -11.59
N GLU A 240 -9.74 -1.19 -11.24
CA GLU A 240 -8.97 -2.38 -11.60
C GLU A 240 -9.59 -3.65 -11.02
N ALA A 241 -10.25 -3.54 -9.86
CA ALA A 241 -10.97 -4.66 -9.27
C ALA A 241 -12.11 -5.19 -10.17
N PHE A 242 -12.60 -4.39 -11.09
CA PHE A 242 -13.66 -4.73 -12.06
C PHE A 242 -13.13 -4.94 -13.49
N GLY A 243 -11.81 -5.07 -13.64
CA GLY A 243 -11.17 -5.31 -14.93
C GLY A 243 -10.94 -4.03 -15.76
N MET A 244 -11.22 -2.86 -15.22
CA MET A 244 -11.00 -1.59 -15.91
C MET A 244 -9.51 -1.22 -15.88
N PRO A 245 -9.00 -0.52 -16.92
CA PRO A 245 -7.64 0.01 -16.89
C PRO A 245 -7.39 0.96 -15.71
N THR A 246 -6.15 1.04 -15.25
CA THR A 246 -5.72 1.97 -14.17
C THR A 246 -6.17 3.40 -14.47
N GLY A 247 -6.86 4.03 -13.51
CA GLY A 247 -7.35 5.39 -13.61
C GLY A 247 -8.51 5.61 -14.60
N LYS A 248 -9.13 4.56 -15.12
CA LYS A 248 -10.30 4.67 -16.02
C LYS A 248 -11.58 4.97 -15.25
N ALA A 249 -11.80 4.27 -14.13
CA ALA A 249 -12.95 4.54 -13.27
C ALA A 249 -12.76 5.87 -12.54
N THR A 250 -13.77 6.72 -12.59
CA THR A 250 -13.72 8.06 -12.00
C THR A 250 -14.01 8.05 -10.50
N VAL A 251 -13.64 9.11 -9.81
CA VAL A 251 -14.01 9.27 -8.40
C VAL A 251 -15.50 9.56 -8.25
N GLY A 252 -16.13 10.24 -9.19
CA GLY A 252 -17.59 10.47 -9.19
C GLY A 252 -18.41 9.19 -9.29
N GLN A 253 -17.93 8.19 -10.08
CA GLN A 253 -18.52 6.86 -10.10
C GLN A 253 -18.37 6.17 -8.72
N LEU A 254 -17.22 6.33 -8.06
CA LEU A 254 -16.98 5.78 -6.72
C LEU A 254 -17.89 6.39 -5.66
N VAL A 255 -18.12 7.72 -5.72
CA VAL A 255 -19.10 8.40 -4.85
C VAL A 255 -20.50 7.79 -5.05
N SER A 256 -20.90 7.56 -6.29
CA SER A 256 -22.20 6.92 -6.59
C SER A 256 -22.29 5.49 -6.05
N VAL A 257 -21.19 4.71 -6.13
CA VAL A 257 -21.13 3.37 -5.51
C VAL A 257 -21.37 3.45 -4.01
N LEU A 258 -20.70 4.36 -3.30
CA LEU A 258 -20.86 4.51 -1.85
C LEU A 258 -22.28 4.96 -1.45
N ARG A 259 -22.87 5.88 -2.21
CA ARG A 259 -24.27 6.27 -1.99
C ARG A 259 -25.25 5.10 -2.19
N LYS A 260 -25.02 4.27 -3.22
CA LYS A 260 -25.82 3.05 -3.44
C LYS A 260 -25.61 1.98 -2.36
N LEU A 261 -24.46 1.98 -1.69
CA LEU A 261 -24.19 1.12 -0.53
C LEU A 261 -24.83 1.65 0.77
N GLY A 262 -25.43 2.85 0.75
CA GLY A 262 -26.16 3.42 1.87
C GLY A 262 -25.42 4.52 2.65
N ALA A 263 -24.32 5.09 2.10
CA ALA A 263 -23.64 6.22 2.73
C ALA A 263 -24.52 7.47 2.72
N ASP A 264 -24.70 8.11 3.90
CA ASP A 264 -25.44 9.37 4.02
C ASP A 264 -24.66 10.53 3.40
N TYR A 265 -23.37 10.63 3.72
CA TYR A 265 -22.47 11.64 3.17
C TYR A 265 -21.17 11.00 2.67
N VAL A 266 -20.68 11.48 1.53
CA VAL A 266 -19.43 11.03 0.91
C VAL A 266 -18.51 12.21 0.66
N PHE A 267 -17.32 12.18 1.26
CA PHE A 267 -16.33 13.25 1.25
C PHE A 267 -14.99 12.78 0.68
N ASP A 268 -14.10 13.74 0.44
CA ASP A 268 -12.77 13.50 -0.07
C ASP A 268 -11.70 13.68 1.01
N THR A 269 -10.87 12.67 1.25
CA THR A 269 -9.72 12.80 2.15
C THR A 269 -8.68 13.83 1.63
N THR A 270 -8.79 14.29 0.37
CA THR A 270 -7.94 15.38 -0.14
C THR A 270 -8.14 16.68 0.63
N PHE A 271 -9.35 16.97 1.13
CA PHE A 271 -9.58 18.07 2.05
C PHE A 271 -8.66 17.99 3.28
N SER A 272 -8.67 16.85 3.95
CA SER A 272 -7.84 16.67 5.15
C SER A 272 -6.36 16.47 4.85
N ALA A 273 -6.00 16.07 3.62
CA ALA A 273 -4.62 16.14 3.15
C ALA A 273 -4.15 17.59 3.05
N ASP A 274 -4.98 18.48 2.50
CA ASP A 274 -4.69 19.92 2.47
C ASP A 274 -4.57 20.49 3.90
N LEU A 275 -5.44 20.07 4.82
CA LEU A 275 -5.37 20.45 6.23
C LEU A 275 -4.07 19.95 6.88
N THR A 276 -3.66 18.70 6.62
CA THR A 276 -2.39 18.15 7.11
C THR A 276 -1.20 18.98 6.61
N ILE A 277 -1.22 19.44 5.36
CA ILE A 277 -0.15 20.29 4.83
C ILE A 277 -0.08 21.63 5.54
N MET A 278 -1.20 22.22 5.93
CA MET A 278 -1.19 23.48 6.68
C MET A 278 -0.56 23.28 8.06
N GLU A 279 -0.89 22.19 8.75
CA GLU A 279 -0.30 21.88 10.07
C GLU A 279 1.18 21.46 9.95
N GLU A 280 1.49 20.45 9.13
CA GLU A 280 2.85 19.91 8.98
C GLU A 280 3.81 20.93 8.36
N GLY A 281 3.34 21.73 7.39
CA GLY A 281 4.13 22.82 6.79
C GLY A 281 4.42 23.93 7.77
N THR A 282 3.48 24.30 8.64
CA THR A 282 3.68 25.29 9.69
C THR A 282 4.62 24.75 10.77
N GLU A 283 4.46 23.51 11.20
CA GLU A 283 5.38 22.83 12.14
C GLU A 283 6.81 22.80 11.58
N LEU A 284 6.98 22.46 10.29
CA LEU A 284 8.29 22.51 9.62
C LEU A 284 8.94 23.89 9.71
N LEU A 285 8.20 24.95 9.39
CA LEU A 285 8.70 26.32 9.45
C LEU A 285 9.08 26.75 10.87
N GLN A 286 8.27 26.39 11.87
CA GLN A 286 8.57 26.66 13.29
C GLN A 286 9.85 25.94 13.74
N ARG A 287 10.04 24.67 13.39
CA ARG A 287 11.24 23.89 13.71
C ARG A 287 12.49 24.42 12.97
N LEU A 288 12.36 24.86 11.71
CA LEU A 288 13.44 25.52 10.96
C LEU A 288 13.86 26.84 11.63
N GLN A 289 12.90 27.67 12.04
CA GLN A 289 13.19 28.94 12.71
C GLN A 289 13.84 28.74 14.08
N ALA A 290 13.43 27.71 14.81
CA ALA A 290 14.01 27.34 16.11
C ALA A 290 15.42 26.74 16.01
N GLY A 291 15.91 26.38 14.80
CA GLY A 291 17.18 25.67 14.61
C GLY A 291 17.14 24.19 15.06
N ASP A 292 15.95 23.64 15.27
CA ASP A 292 15.77 22.25 15.74
C ASP A 292 16.19 21.24 14.67
N LEU A 293 16.22 21.64 13.39
CA LEU A 293 16.53 20.77 12.26
C LEU A 293 18.01 20.78 11.84
N ASP A 294 18.85 21.56 12.50
CA ASP A 294 20.27 21.71 12.13
C ASP A 294 21.08 20.40 12.27
N ASN A 295 20.63 19.43 13.05
CA ASN A 295 21.33 18.17 13.29
C ASN A 295 20.54 16.91 12.91
N GLN A 296 19.23 16.99 12.86
CA GLN A 296 18.33 15.85 12.57
C GLN A 296 17.08 16.35 11.86
N PRO A 297 16.58 15.61 10.85
CA PRO A 297 15.41 16.03 10.10
C PRO A 297 14.11 15.96 10.91
N MET A 298 13.09 16.64 10.43
CA MET A 298 11.71 16.32 10.68
C MET A 298 11.25 15.25 9.68
N PHE A 299 10.56 14.22 10.17
CA PHE A 299 9.95 13.18 9.32
C PHE A 299 8.46 13.41 9.20
N THR A 300 7.91 13.19 8.00
CA THR A 300 6.44 13.11 7.83
C THR A 300 5.85 11.97 8.67
N SER A 301 4.62 12.12 9.15
CA SER A 301 3.94 11.16 10.04
C SER A 301 2.66 10.54 9.47
N CYS A 302 2.23 10.93 8.27
CA CYS A 302 0.95 10.51 7.69
C CYS A 302 0.88 9.01 7.33
N CYS A 303 2.03 8.30 7.25
CA CYS A 303 2.10 6.87 6.95
C CYS A 303 2.25 6.02 8.23
N PRO A 304 1.17 5.37 8.75
CA PRO A 304 1.26 4.60 9.98
C PRO A 304 2.15 3.37 9.88
N GLY A 305 2.37 2.83 8.68
CA GLY A 305 3.32 1.74 8.47
C GLY A 305 4.77 2.19 8.68
N TRP A 306 5.09 3.40 8.27
CA TRP A 306 6.38 4.05 8.53
C TRP A 306 6.54 4.36 10.03
N VAL A 307 5.56 5.00 10.65
CA VAL A 307 5.60 5.32 12.09
C VAL A 307 5.84 4.06 12.93
N ARG A 308 5.14 2.96 12.63
CA ARG A 308 5.35 1.65 13.29
C ARG A 308 6.77 1.12 13.09
N PHE A 309 7.33 1.26 11.88
CA PHE A 309 8.69 0.85 11.58
C PHE A 309 9.71 1.67 12.38
N LEU A 310 9.60 3.00 12.35
CA LEU A 310 10.49 3.89 13.10
C LEU A 310 10.48 3.54 14.58
N LYS A 311 9.31 3.43 15.18
CA LYS A 311 9.16 3.14 16.62
C LYS A 311 9.66 1.77 17.03
N SER A 312 9.69 0.78 16.12
CA SER A 312 10.22 -0.56 16.42
C SER A 312 11.71 -0.68 16.16
N GLN A 313 12.24 0.00 15.14
CA GLN A 313 13.60 -0.20 14.65
C GLN A 313 14.57 0.94 15.03
N PHE A 314 14.03 2.16 15.21
CA PHE A 314 14.78 3.40 15.50
C PHE A 314 14.01 4.25 16.54
N PRO A 315 13.68 3.69 17.72
CA PRO A 315 12.83 4.36 18.71
C PRO A 315 13.39 5.70 19.20
N GLU A 316 14.68 5.90 19.16
CA GLU A 316 15.37 7.14 19.51
C GLU A 316 15.05 8.31 18.59
N MET A 317 14.57 8.02 17.38
CA MET A 317 14.15 9.04 16.40
C MET A 317 12.65 9.37 16.48
N THR A 318 11.89 8.78 17.40
CA THR A 318 10.43 9.00 17.50
C THR A 318 10.06 10.47 17.64
N GLY A 319 10.83 11.25 18.42
CA GLY A 319 10.60 12.69 18.59
C GLY A 319 10.91 13.55 17.35
N ARG A 320 11.39 12.94 16.26
CA ARG A 320 11.62 13.64 14.99
C ARG A 320 10.44 13.52 14.02
N LEU A 321 9.44 12.72 14.34
CA LEU A 321 8.18 12.68 13.58
C LEU A 321 7.44 14.03 13.71
N SER A 322 6.76 14.44 12.66
CA SER A 322 5.73 15.47 12.75
C SER A 322 4.66 15.03 13.73
N THR A 323 4.15 15.93 14.55
CA THR A 323 3.06 15.66 15.48
C THR A 323 1.70 15.68 14.80
N ALA A 324 1.60 16.21 13.58
CA ALA A 324 0.37 16.24 12.80
C ALA A 324 -0.20 14.84 12.59
N LYS A 325 -1.49 14.67 12.85
CA LYS A 325 -2.22 13.44 12.52
C LYS A 325 -2.25 13.19 11.02
N SER A 326 -2.46 11.96 10.62
CA SER A 326 -2.67 11.67 9.21
C SER A 326 -3.99 12.26 8.70
N PRO A 327 -4.10 12.52 7.37
CA PRO A 327 -5.34 13.01 6.76
C PRO A 327 -6.58 12.21 7.16
N GLN A 328 -6.47 10.89 7.28
CA GLN A 328 -7.57 10.04 7.75
C GLN A 328 -8.07 10.47 9.11
N GLN A 329 -7.17 10.67 10.06
CA GLN A 329 -7.53 10.98 11.44
C GLN A 329 -7.99 12.44 11.59
N MET A 330 -7.36 13.37 10.89
CA MET A 330 -7.82 14.77 10.86
C MET A 330 -9.24 14.87 10.30
N PHE A 331 -9.56 14.13 9.23
CA PHE A 331 -10.92 14.06 8.70
C PHE A 331 -11.91 13.58 9.75
N GLY A 332 -11.59 12.52 10.46
CA GLY A 332 -12.47 11.96 11.50
C GLY A 332 -12.72 12.94 12.64
N ALA A 333 -11.65 13.58 13.13
CA ALA A 333 -11.73 14.57 14.20
C ALA A 333 -12.58 15.79 13.79
N VAL A 334 -12.34 16.36 12.60
CA VAL A 334 -13.14 17.48 12.05
C VAL A 334 -14.58 17.05 11.76
N GLY A 335 -14.77 15.81 11.30
CA GLY A 335 -16.08 15.23 11.00
C GLY A 335 -16.99 15.15 12.23
N LYS A 336 -16.43 14.74 13.37
CA LYS A 336 -17.17 14.63 14.64
C LYS A 336 -17.22 15.92 15.46
N THR A 337 -16.64 17.01 14.97
CA THR A 337 -16.66 18.33 15.63
C THR A 337 -17.30 19.38 14.72
N TRP A 338 -16.52 20.10 13.93
CA TRP A 338 -16.97 21.19 13.09
C TRP A 338 -18.04 20.78 12.05
N LEU A 339 -17.86 19.63 11.38
CA LEU A 339 -18.85 19.16 10.40
C LEU A 339 -20.16 18.76 11.10
N ALA A 340 -20.11 18.05 12.22
CA ALA A 340 -21.29 17.69 13.01
C ALA A 340 -22.12 18.92 13.36
N HIS A 341 -21.44 19.99 13.82
CA HIS A 341 -22.09 21.27 14.11
C HIS A 341 -22.76 21.88 12.88
N ASN A 342 -22.05 21.91 11.74
CA ASN A 342 -22.54 22.50 10.49
C ASN A 342 -23.72 21.73 9.89
N LEU A 343 -23.74 20.41 10.05
CA LEU A 343 -24.85 19.55 9.62
C LEU A 343 -26.02 19.56 10.62
N GLY A 344 -25.86 20.13 11.82
CA GLY A 344 -26.86 20.07 12.89
C GLY A 344 -27.11 18.64 13.39
N VAL A 345 -26.10 17.77 13.31
CA VAL A 345 -26.15 16.36 13.72
C VAL A 345 -25.45 16.20 15.05
N ASP A 346 -26.03 15.37 15.91
CA ASP A 346 -25.39 14.94 17.15
C ASP A 346 -24.10 14.15 16.83
N ALA A 347 -22.98 14.60 17.32
CA ALA A 347 -21.67 13.99 17.07
C ALA A 347 -21.59 12.51 17.48
N ASP A 348 -22.32 12.10 18.53
CA ASP A 348 -22.42 10.71 18.99
C ASP A 348 -23.13 9.80 17.98
N LYS A 349 -23.91 10.37 17.06
CA LYS A 349 -24.55 9.62 15.97
C LYS A 349 -23.69 9.48 14.73
N ILE A 350 -22.63 10.28 14.61
CA ILE A 350 -21.74 10.21 13.46
C ILE A 350 -20.91 8.91 13.51
N TYR A 351 -20.93 8.19 12.39
CA TYR A 351 -20.08 7.04 12.17
C TYR A 351 -19.15 7.29 11.00
N SER A 352 -17.86 7.50 11.29
CA SER A 352 -16.83 7.84 10.31
C SER A 352 -16.22 6.59 9.68
N ILE A 353 -16.37 6.44 8.36
CA ILE A 353 -15.83 5.32 7.58
C ILE A 353 -14.76 5.85 6.62
N SER A 354 -13.59 5.23 6.62
CA SER A 354 -12.50 5.56 5.70
C SER A 354 -12.31 4.47 4.65
N ILE A 355 -12.30 4.86 3.37
CA ILE A 355 -11.93 3.98 2.26
C ILE A 355 -10.46 4.21 1.93
N MET A 356 -9.61 3.20 2.22
CA MET A 356 -8.16 3.35 2.24
C MET A 356 -7.41 2.31 1.39
N PRO A 357 -6.29 2.68 0.74
CA PRO A 357 -5.43 1.74 0.02
C PRO A 357 -4.52 0.92 0.96
N CYS A 358 -4.73 1.00 2.26
CA CYS A 358 -3.76 0.65 3.30
C CYS A 358 -4.41 -0.20 4.40
N ILE A 359 -3.68 -1.21 4.91
CA ILE A 359 -4.14 -1.99 6.06
C ILE A 359 -3.63 -1.45 7.40
N ALA A 360 -2.51 -0.72 7.41
CA ALA A 360 -2.00 -0.08 8.62
C ALA A 360 -2.98 0.98 9.17
N LYS A 361 -3.77 1.61 8.30
CA LYS A 361 -4.83 2.55 8.67
C LYS A 361 -5.93 1.90 9.55
N LYS A 362 -6.16 0.58 9.42
CA LYS A 362 -7.06 -0.17 10.31
C LYS A 362 -6.55 -0.22 11.76
N ALA A 363 -5.23 -0.19 11.96
CA ALA A 363 -4.63 -0.16 13.29
C ALA A 363 -4.46 1.26 13.82
N GLU A 364 -4.19 2.23 12.95
CA GLU A 364 -3.98 3.63 13.32
C GLU A 364 -5.17 4.19 14.12
N ARG A 365 -6.40 3.93 13.66
CA ARG A 365 -7.62 4.41 14.33
C ARG A 365 -7.80 3.89 15.78
N GLU A 366 -7.08 2.85 16.16
CA GLU A 366 -7.15 2.20 17.47
C GLU A 366 -6.03 2.71 18.42
N LEU A 367 -5.19 3.64 17.96
CA LEU A 367 -4.10 4.20 18.75
C LEU A 367 -4.63 5.23 19.76
N PRO A 368 -3.97 5.38 20.92
CA PRO A 368 -4.17 6.53 21.80
C PRO A 368 -4.01 7.84 21.01
N SER A 369 -4.70 8.88 21.39
CA SER A 369 -4.73 10.19 20.69
C SER A 369 -5.50 10.20 19.35
N MET A 370 -6.20 9.13 18.99
CA MET A 370 -7.08 9.08 17.80
C MET A 370 -8.56 9.14 18.21
N ASP A 371 -8.85 9.87 19.26
CA ASP A 371 -10.15 10.10 19.89
C ASP A 371 -10.33 11.57 20.35
N SER A 372 -9.60 12.49 19.74
CA SER A 372 -9.53 13.89 20.15
C SER A 372 -10.83 14.67 19.96
N ALA A 373 -11.75 14.18 19.11
CA ALA A 373 -13.08 14.73 18.98
C ALA A 373 -13.94 14.55 20.24
N GLY A 374 -13.56 13.66 21.17
CA GLY A 374 -14.30 13.39 22.41
C GLY A 374 -15.55 12.52 22.25
N HIS A 375 -15.80 11.97 21.06
CA HIS A 375 -16.95 11.15 20.71
C HIS A 375 -16.52 9.73 20.27
N GLY A 376 -15.68 9.06 21.08
CA GLY A 376 -15.03 7.80 20.75
C GLY A 376 -13.91 7.99 19.73
N SER A 377 -13.56 6.94 18.98
CA SER A 377 -12.51 7.05 17.97
C SER A 377 -12.88 8.10 16.91
N ASP A 378 -11.93 8.93 16.48
CA ASP A 378 -12.15 9.91 15.41
C ASP A 378 -12.62 9.23 14.12
N VAL A 379 -12.07 8.05 13.80
CA VAL A 379 -12.51 7.19 12.70
C VAL A 379 -13.02 5.87 13.25
N ASP A 380 -14.28 5.51 12.96
CA ASP A 380 -14.92 4.31 13.52
C ASP A 380 -14.58 3.05 12.72
N LEU A 381 -14.38 3.16 11.40
CA LEU A 381 -14.12 2.01 10.55
C LEU A 381 -13.20 2.33 9.37
N VAL A 382 -12.32 1.40 9.02
CA VAL A 382 -11.47 1.49 7.83
C VAL A 382 -11.74 0.30 6.93
N ILE A 383 -12.13 0.58 5.69
CA ILE A 383 -12.38 -0.39 4.60
C ILE A 383 -11.29 -0.21 3.54
N THR A 384 -10.68 -1.30 3.11
CA THR A 384 -9.70 -1.26 2.02
C THR A 384 -10.37 -1.15 0.67
N THR A 385 -9.63 -0.72 -0.36
CA THR A 385 -10.11 -0.70 -1.75
C THR A 385 -10.63 -2.08 -2.20
N ARG A 386 -9.99 -3.17 -1.76
CA ARG A 386 -10.45 -4.54 -2.05
C ARG A 386 -11.77 -4.89 -1.34
N GLU A 387 -11.94 -4.47 -0.10
CA GLU A 387 -13.19 -4.69 0.64
C GLU A 387 -14.35 -3.93 -0.01
N LEU A 388 -14.13 -2.67 -0.36
CA LEU A 388 -15.12 -1.87 -1.10
C LEU A 388 -15.54 -2.55 -2.41
N ALA A 389 -14.57 -3.05 -3.19
CA ALA A 389 -14.87 -3.76 -4.44
C ALA A 389 -15.70 -5.03 -4.20
N ARG A 390 -15.49 -5.73 -3.08
CA ARG A 390 -16.35 -6.88 -2.71
C ARG A 390 -17.77 -6.44 -2.37
N MET A 391 -17.92 -5.33 -1.63
CA MET A 391 -19.25 -4.78 -1.31
C MET A 391 -20.01 -4.38 -2.58
N ALA A 392 -19.36 -3.66 -3.49
CA ALA A 392 -19.99 -3.27 -4.76
C ALA A 392 -20.39 -4.47 -5.63
N ARG A 393 -19.60 -5.56 -5.63
CA ARG A 393 -19.96 -6.80 -6.32
C ARG A 393 -21.13 -7.53 -5.65
N ALA A 394 -21.19 -7.54 -4.33
CA ALA A 394 -22.27 -8.18 -3.59
C ALA A 394 -23.63 -7.52 -3.89
N GLU A 395 -23.62 -6.20 -4.11
CA GLU A 395 -24.81 -5.43 -4.52
C GLU A 395 -25.03 -5.42 -6.04
N HIS A 396 -24.26 -6.21 -6.81
CA HIS A 396 -24.38 -6.31 -8.26
C HIS A 396 -24.35 -4.95 -8.98
N LEU A 397 -23.58 -3.99 -8.46
CA LEU A 397 -23.50 -2.64 -9.06
C LEU A 397 -22.77 -2.71 -10.40
N ASP A 398 -23.38 -2.11 -11.44
CA ASP A 398 -22.74 -1.88 -12.74
C ASP A 398 -21.81 -0.67 -12.63
N VAL A 399 -20.59 -0.90 -12.11
CA VAL A 399 -19.64 0.19 -11.83
C VAL A 399 -19.08 0.85 -13.09
N GLU A 400 -19.11 0.18 -14.23
CA GLU A 400 -18.62 0.74 -15.49
C GLU A 400 -19.59 1.80 -16.05
N ASN A 401 -20.90 1.57 -15.89
CA ASN A 401 -21.96 2.43 -16.44
C ASN A 401 -22.69 3.27 -15.38
N ILE A 402 -22.26 3.23 -14.11
CA ILE A 402 -22.88 4.03 -13.06
C ILE A 402 -22.67 5.53 -13.32
N ALA A 403 -23.74 6.31 -13.19
CA ALA A 403 -23.67 7.77 -13.33
C ALA A 403 -22.81 8.37 -12.19
N GLU A 404 -22.05 9.41 -12.50
CA GLU A 404 -21.24 10.11 -11.53
C GLU A 404 -22.06 10.93 -10.53
N SER A 405 -21.61 11.01 -9.31
CA SER A 405 -22.11 11.94 -8.28
C SER A 405 -20.96 12.80 -7.75
N ALA A 406 -21.26 14.01 -7.34
CA ALA A 406 -20.31 14.88 -6.65
C ALA A 406 -20.15 14.46 -5.19
N PHE A 407 -19.01 14.81 -4.60
CA PHE A 407 -18.84 14.78 -3.15
C PHE A 407 -19.80 15.74 -2.46
N ASP A 408 -20.04 15.51 -1.17
CA ASP A 408 -20.76 16.43 -0.31
C ASP A 408 -19.83 17.57 0.17
N SER A 409 -20.40 18.76 0.33
CA SER A 409 -19.69 19.94 0.84
C SER A 409 -19.91 20.06 2.36
N PRO A 410 -18.97 20.65 3.13
CA PRO A 410 -17.76 21.32 2.67
C PRO A 410 -16.51 20.41 2.55
N LEU A 411 -16.50 19.20 3.10
CA LEU A 411 -15.30 18.35 3.17
C LEU A 411 -15.04 17.53 1.89
N GLY A 412 -15.79 17.77 0.82
CA GLY A 412 -15.62 17.13 -0.48
C GLY A 412 -14.68 17.87 -1.43
N ASP A 413 -14.29 19.10 -1.07
CA ASP A 413 -13.45 19.94 -1.91
C ASP A 413 -11.99 19.84 -1.48
N GLY A 414 -11.14 19.33 -2.38
CA GLY A 414 -9.70 19.21 -2.19
C GLY A 414 -8.92 19.79 -3.36
N THR A 415 -7.63 19.97 -3.17
CA THR A 415 -6.73 20.50 -4.19
C THR A 415 -5.91 19.39 -4.88
N GLY A 416 -5.22 19.75 -5.96
CA GLY A 416 -4.24 18.85 -6.58
C GLY A 416 -3.13 18.44 -5.62
N ALA A 417 -2.72 19.32 -4.70
CA ALA A 417 -1.76 19.01 -3.64
C ALA A 417 -2.27 17.87 -2.74
N GLY A 418 -3.55 17.89 -2.35
CA GLY A 418 -4.15 16.78 -1.58
C GLY A 418 -4.21 15.48 -2.37
N VAL A 419 -4.41 15.54 -3.70
CA VAL A 419 -4.45 14.34 -4.56
C VAL A 419 -3.11 13.62 -4.63
N ILE A 420 -1.99 14.35 -4.76
CA ILE A 420 -0.67 13.74 -4.90
C ILE A 420 -0.13 13.06 -3.64
N PHE A 421 -0.77 13.25 -2.48
CA PHE A 421 -0.48 12.47 -1.25
C PHE A 421 -0.47 10.95 -1.48
N GLY A 422 -1.19 10.49 -2.49
CA GLY A 422 -1.24 9.08 -2.85
C GLY A 422 0.01 8.51 -3.50
N ALA A 423 0.94 9.35 -3.96
CA ALA A 423 2.17 8.96 -4.66
C ALA A 423 3.41 9.34 -3.84
N THR A 424 4.53 8.65 -4.05
CA THR A 424 5.82 8.96 -3.43
C THR A 424 6.30 10.35 -3.86
N GLY A 425 6.72 11.16 -2.89
CA GLY A 425 7.15 12.54 -3.06
C GLY A 425 6.01 13.55 -3.08
N GLY A 426 4.75 13.07 -3.09
CA GLY A 426 3.58 13.96 -3.17
C GLY A 426 3.32 14.75 -1.89
N VAL A 427 3.58 14.17 -0.72
CA VAL A 427 3.45 14.88 0.57
C VAL A 427 4.51 15.97 0.66
N MET A 428 5.77 15.62 0.36
CA MET A 428 6.88 16.57 0.33
C MET A 428 6.61 17.74 -0.60
N GLU A 429 6.19 17.46 -1.83
CA GLU A 429 5.89 18.49 -2.81
C GLU A 429 4.75 19.40 -2.35
N ALA A 430 3.67 18.83 -1.82
CA ALA A 430 2.54 19.60 -1.30
C ALA A 430 2.97 20.52 -0.12
N ALA A 431 3.79 19.99 0.81
CA ALA A 431 4.31 20.74 1.94
C ALA A 431 5.22 21.90 1.50
N LEU A 432 6.14 21.65 0.56
CA LEU A 432 7.04 22.68 0.04
C LEU A 432 6.29 23.79 -0.71
N ARG A 433 5.25 23.45 -1.49
CA ARG A 433 4.38 24.43 -2.16
C ARG A 433 3.76 25.41 -1.15
N SER A 434 3.17 24.89 -0.07
CA SER A 434 2.50 25.73 0.94
C SER A 434 3.49 26.42 1.88
N ALA A 435 4.59 25.78 2.26
CA ALA A 435 5.65 26.42 3.07
C ALA A 435 6.29 27.61 2.32
N TYR A 436 6.47 27.50 1.00
CA TYR A 436 6.92 28.62 0.19
C TYR A 436 5.95 29.80 0.26
N PHE A 437 4.64 29.56 0.08
CA PHE A 437 3.61 30.60 0.21
C PHE A 437 3.59 31.22 1.61
N LEU A 438 3.63 30.40 2.65
CA LEU A 438 3.60 30.88 4.05
C LEU A 438 4.80 31.78 4.39
N THR A 439 5.92 31.64 3.67
CA THR A 439 7.12 32.45 3.91
C THR A 439 7.24 33.66 3.00
N THR A 440 6.72 33.60 1.78
CA THR A 440 6.89 34.67 0.77
C THR A 440 5.63 35.48 0.53
N GLY A 441 4.45 34.95 0.85
CA GLY A 441 3.14 35.49 0.49
C GLY A 441 2.78 35.32 -0.97
N GLU A 442 3.59 34.60 -1.77
CA GLU A 442 3.37 34.37 -3.20
C GLU A 442 3.34 32.86 -3.50
N ASN A 443 2.54 32.46 -4.48
CA ASN A 443 2.50 31.08 -4.94
C ASN A 443 3.77 30.76 -5.74
N PRO A 444 4.41 29.61 -5.49
CA PRO A 444 5.46 29.12 -6.38
C PRO A 444 4.88 28.68 -7.73
N SER A 445 5.73 28.44 -8.74
CA SER A 445 5.28 27.66 -9.89
C SER A 445 4.73 26.32 -9.41
N PRO A 446 3.57 25.86 -9.90
CA PRO A 446 2.98 24.59 -9.43
C PRO A 446 3.89 23.36 -9.55
N ASP A 447 4.88 23.39 -10.45
CA ASP A 447 5.84 22.31 -10.66
C ASP A 447 7.25 22.65 -10.14
N ALA A 448 7.41 23.70 -9.29
CA ALA A 448 8.71 24.13 -8.76
C ALA A 448 9.43 23.05 -7.94
N PHE A 449 8.68 22.16 -7.31
CA PHE A 449 9.20 21.14 -6.40
C PHE A 449 9.05 19.70 -6.94
N ARG A 450 8.80 19.53 -8.24
CA ARG A 450 8.55 18.21 -8.84
C ARG A 450 9.73 17.23 -8.76
N GLU A 451 10.94 17.70 -8.47
CA GLU A 451 12.15 16.86 -8.37
C GLU A 451 12.05 15.79 -7.28
N VAL A 452 11.21 16.02 -6.27
CA VAL A 452 10.94 15.03 -5.21
C VAL A 452 10.00 13.90 -5.64
N ARG A 453 9.30 14.01 -6.79
CA ARG A 453 8.36 12.98 -7.27
C ARG A 453 9.07 11.70 -7.67
N ASP A 454 8.48 10.57 -7.37
CA ASP A 454 8.87 9.31 -7.98
C ASP A 454 8.20 9.17 -9.36
N ASP A 455 8.85 9.70 -10.38
CA ASP A 455 8.39 9.69 -11.77
C ASP A 455 8.89 8.47 -12.57
N GLY A 456 9.58 7.52 -11.89
CA GLY A 456 10.19 6.33 -12.48
C GLY A 456 11.59 6.55 -13.02
N THR A 457 12.19 7.73 -12.84
CA THR A 457 13.62 7.94 -13.15
C THR A 457 14.49 7.24 -12.10
N ILE A 458 15.61 6.66 -12.53
CA ILE A 458 16.51 5.94 -11.64
C ILE A 458 17.29 6.97 -10.79
N SER A 459 17.16 6.86 -9.46
CA SER A 459 18.01 7.56 -8.53
C SER A 459 19.30 6.75 -8.27
N PRO A 460 20.46 7.39 -8.12
CA PRO A 460 21.70 6.70 -7.72
C PRO A 460 21.65 6.19 -6.28
N LEU A 461 20.77 6.74 -5.46
CA LEU A 461 20.51 6.34 -4.07
C LEU A 461 19.18 5.60 -3.95
N PRO A 462 18.98 4.79 -2.89
CA PRO A 462 17.69 4.18 -2.58
C PRO A 462 16.58 5.17 -2.21
N TRP A 463 16.87 6.46 -2.22
CA TRP A 463 15.95 7.57 -2.00
C TRP A 463 16.22 8.69 -3.01
N ARG A 464 15.32 9.65 -3.10
CA ARG A 464 15.48 10.87 -3.87
C ARG A 464 15.91 12.02 -2.96
N GLU A 465 16.70 12.92 -3.52
CA GLU A 465 17.17 14.13 -2.85
C GLU A 465 16.79 15.35 -3.68
N ALA A 466 16.46 16.43 -3.00
CA ALA A 466 16.27 17.73 -3.62
C ALA A 466 16.66 18.83 -2.63
N THR A 467 17.04 19.98 -3.17
CA THR A 467 17.47 21.15 -2.38
C THR A 467 16.70 22.36 -2.84
N PHE A 468 16.12 23.10 -1.89
CA PHE A 468 15.28 24.25 -2.16
C PHE A 468 15.64 25.44 -1.26
N GLU A 469 15.37 26.65 -1.72
CA GLU A 469 15.42 27.85 -0.89
C GLU A 469 14.04 28.08 -0.25
N LEU A 470 13.99 28.07 1.09
CA LEU A 470 12.78 28.27 1.86
C LEU A 470 13.06 29.15 3.08
N ALA A 471 12.25 30.19 3.30
CA ALA A 471 12.43 31.13 4.43
C ALA A 471 13.84 31.75 4.52
N GLY A 472 14.52 31.95 3.38
CA GLY A 472 15.89 32.47 3.33
C GLY A 472 16.96 31.49 3.79
N ARG A 473 16.64 30.20 3.86
CA ARG A 473 17.56 29.09 4.17
C ARG A 473 17.53 28.05 3.05
N THR A 474 18.65 27.43 2.81
CA THR A 474 18.72 26.23 1.97
C THR A 474 18.22 25.04 2.76
N VAL A 475 17.20 24.36 2.24
CA VAL A 475 16.55 23.19 2.84
C VAL A 475 16.85 21.96 1.98
N HIS A 476 17.49 20.97 2.56
CA HIS A 476 17.76 19.69 1.92
C HIS A 476 16.65 18.70 2.29
N CYS A 477 16.04 18.10 1.26
CA CYS A 477 14.93 17.19 1.41
C CYS A 477 15.30 15.79 0.90
N ALA A 478 14.72 14.76 1.51
CA ALA A 478 14.82 13.39 1.03
C ALA A 478 13.45 12.71 1.00
N VAL A 479 13.25 11.84 0.01
CA VAL A 479 12.02 11.05 -0.17
C VAL A 479 12.37 9.58 -0.35
N ALA A 480 11.88 8.71 0.53
CA ALA A 480 12.08 7.27 0.44
C ALA A 480 10.75 6.49 0.43
N SER A 481 10.64 5.49 -0.44
CA SER A 481 9.53 4.54 -0.45
C SER A 481 10.03 3.11 -0.32
N GLY A 482 9.30 2.29 0.47
CA GLY A 482 9.76 0.99 0.93
C GLY A 482 10.66 1.09 2.16
N LEU A 483 10.37 0.26 3.18
CA LEU A 483 11.05 0.36 4.48
C LEU A 483 12.51 -0.10 4.45
N GLY A 484 12.90 -0.91 3.46
CA GLY A 484 14.31 -1.25 3.22
C GLY A 484 15.13 -0.02 2.80
N ASN A 485 14.58 0.82 1.93
CA ASN A 485 15.18 2.09 1.53
C ASN A 485 15.20 3.08 2.71
N ALA A 486 14.11 3.16 3.45
CA ALA A 486 14.03 3.96 4.68
C ALA A 486 15.11 3.55 5.69
N ARG A 487 15.35 2.24 5.91
CA ARG A 487 16.41 1.75 6.79
C ARG A 487 17.79 2.23 6.36
N GLN A 488 18.08 2.18 5.06
CA GLN A 488 19.36 2.65 4.54
C GLN A 488 19.54 4.15 4.77
N LEU A 489 18.51 4.95 4.48
CA LEU A 489 18.50 6.39 4.74
C LEU A 489 18.75 6.71 6.22
N LEU A 490 18.01 6.04 7.14
CA LEU A 490 18.18 6.25 8.58
C LEU A 490 19.58 5.90 9.09
N HIS A 491 20.17 4.81 8.58
CA HIS A 491 21.56 4.49 8.91
C HIS A 491 22.56 5.52 8.39
N SER A 492 22.34 6.08 7.19
CA SER A 492 23.21 7.15 6.68
C SER A 492 23.06 8.44 7.50
N LEU A 493 21.86 8.78 7.97
CA LEU A 493 21.63 9.89 8.91
C LEU A 493 22.34 9.64 10.25
N GLN A 494 22.23 8.42 10.84
CA GLN A 494 22.90 8.08 12.09
C GLN A 494 24.44 8.17 11.97
N ARG A 495 24.98 7.77 10.81
CA ARG A 495 26.43 7.86 10.53
C ARG A 495 26.87 9.26 10.11
N ARG A 496 25.95 10.22 9.98
CA ARG A 496 26.19 11.59 9.49
C ARG A 496 26.82 11.63 8.09
N GLU A 497 26.48 10.68 7.25
CA GLU A 497 26.91 10.63 5.85
C GLU A 497 26.08 11.57 4.99
N VAL A 498 24.85 11.85 5.40
CA VAL A 498 23.89 12.75 4.77
C VAL A 498 23.22 13.65 5.81
N HIS A 499 22.70 14.78 5.36
CA HIS A 499 21.97 15.73 6.19
C HIS A 499 20.75 16.23 5.43
N TYR A 500 19.61 16.24 6.09
CA TYR A 500 18.34 16.76 5.58
C TYR A 500 17.60 17.48 6.70
N GLU A 501 16.83 18.50 6.35
CA GLU A 501 15.91 19.19 7.24
C GLU A 501 14.54 18.51 7.24
N PHE A 502 14.09 18.01 6.06
CA PHE A 502 12.77 17.40 5.92
C PHE A 502 12.81 16.11 5.11
N VAL A 503 12.16 15.06 5.62
CA VAL A 503 12.20 13.72 5.03
C VAL A 503 10.82 13.10 4.95
N GLU A 504 10.39 12.75 3.73
CA GLU A 504 9.20 11.94 3.49
C GLU A 504 9.55 10.45 3.45
N ILE A 505 8.84 9.62 4.23
CA ILE A 505 8.96 8.16 4.14
C ILE A 505 7.59 7.51 3.98
N MET A 506 7.45 6.71 2.92
CA MET A 506 6.31 5.85 2.67
C MET A 506 6.68 4.37 2.83
N ALA A 507 5.91 3.63 3.63
CA ALA A 507 6.18 2.21 3.89
C ALA A 507 6.03 1.33 2.64
N CYS A 508 5.13 1.68 1.73
CA CYS A 508 4.89 0.93 0.51
C CYS A 508 5.73 1.47 -0.65
N PRO A 509 6.36 0.63 -1.47
CA PRO A 509 6.97 1.06 -2.73
C PRO A 509 5.97 1.82 -3.61
N GLY A 510 6.36 2.99 -4.11
CA GLY A 510 5.49 3.87 -4.90
C GLY A 510 4.42 4.62 -4.07
N GLY A 511 4.54 4.65 -2.73
CA GLY A 511 3.60 5.35 -1.84
C GLY A 511 2.28 4.59 -1.66
N CYS A 512 1.20 5.32 -1.37
CA CYS A 512 -0.14 4.74 -1.17
C CYS A 512 -0.72 4.12 -2.45
N ALA A 513 -0.24 4.52 -3.64
CA ALA A 513 -0.56 3.90 -4.91
C ALA A 513 -0.17 2.40 -4.96
N GLY A 514 0.94 2.02 -4.29
CA GLY A 514 1.38 0.64 -4.05
C GLY A 514 0.87 0.02 -2.75
N GLY A 515 -0.13 0.63 -2.13
CA GLY A 515 -0.62 0.25 -0.80
C GLY A 515 -1.14 -1.18 -0.70
N GLY A 516 -0.92 -1.80 0.47
CA GLY A 516 -1.30 -3.19 0.75
C GLY A 516 -2.81 -3.47 0.73
N GLY A 517 -3.66 -2.45 0.65
CA GLY A 517 -5.13 -2.54 0.51
C GLY A 517 -5.64 -2.38 -0.93
N GLN A 518 -4.77 -2.06 -1.90
CA GLN A 518 -5.11 -1.88 -3.30
C GLN A 518 -5.50 -3.19 -4.01
N PRO A 519 -6.25 -3.12 -5.13
CA PRO A 519 -6.61 -4.28 -5.92
C PRO A 519 -5.40 -5.12 -6.35
N VAL A 520 -5.59 -6.43 -6.44
CA VAL A 520 -4.64 -7.41 -6.94
C VAL A 520 -5.33 -8.20 -8.04
N ASP A 521 -4.77 -8.21 -9.24
CA ASP A 521 -5.37 -8.82 -10.43
C ASP A 521 -4.87 -10.23 -10.75
N GLY A 522 -4.00 -10.78 -9.91
CA GLY A 522 -3.41 -12.11 -10.11
C GLY A 522 -2.22 -12.13 -11.07
N THR A 523 -1.78 -10.98 -11.55
CA THR A 523 -0.49 -10.83 -12.24
C THR A 523 0.61 -10.45 -11.25
N ASP A 524 1.87 -10.62 -11.65
CA ASP A 524 3.03 -10.17 -10.87
C ASP A 524 3.48 -8.75 -11.28
N ARG A 525 2.66 -8.04 -12.07
CA ARG A 525 2.99 -6.71 -12.54
C ARG A 525 2.78 -5.68 -11.43
N GLU A 526 3.83 -4.94 -11.11
CA GLU A 526 3.76 -3.77 -10.23
C GLU A 526 3.02 -2.61 -10.91
N LYS A 527 2.01 -2.07 -10.23
CA LYS A 527 1.14 -1.00 -10.75
C LYS A 527 1.29 0.34 -10.03
N ALA A 528 2.13 0.40 -9.01
CA ALA A 528 2.27 1.60 -8.18
C ALA A 528 2.68 2.83 -9.01
N ALA A 529 3.65 2.67 -9.93
CA ALA A 529 4.09 3.76 -10.80
C ALA A 529 2.99 4.25 -11.75
N ASP A 530 2.24 3.32 -12.38
CA ASP A 530 1.15 3.68 -13.30
C ASP A 530 0.03 4.42 -12.54
N ARG A 531 -0.32 3.98 -11.33
CA ARG A 531 -1.29 4.66 -10.46
C ARG A 531 -0.78 6.02 -9.99
N GLY A 532 0.51 6.15 -9.67
CA GLY A 532 1.15 7.42 -9.33
C GLY A 532 1.03 8.45 -10.45
N LYS A 533 1.29 8.04 -11.72
CA LYS A 533 1.11 8.90 -12.90
C LYS A 533 -0.33 9.43 -13.04
N VAL A 534 -1.32 8.62 -12.68
CA VAL A 534 -2.72 9.07 -12.67
C VAL A 534 -2.91 10.20 -11.67
N LEU A 535 -2.37 10.07 -10.45
CA LEU A 535 -2.51 11.08 -9.40
C LEU A 535 -1.80 12.38 -9.78
N PHE A 536 -0.58 12.33 -10.31
CA PHE A 536 0.12 13.53 -10.79
C PHE A 536 -0.61 14.22 -11.95
N ARG A 537 -1.23 13.45 -12.86
CA ARG A 537 -2.06 14.02 -13.93
C ARG A 537 -3.33 14.69 -13.38
N LEU A 538 -3.94 14.13 -12.34
CA LEU A 538 -5.10 14.74 -11.68
C LEU A 538 -4.71 16.07 -11.01
N ASP A 539 -3.55 16.16 -10.34
CA ASP A 539 -3.01 17.41 -9.83
C ASP A 539 -2.81 18.45 -10.94
N GLN A 540 -2.17 18.07 -12.05
CA GLN A 540 -1.93 18.97 -13.18
C GLN A 540 -3.20 19.60 -13.75
N ASN A 541 -4.30 18.85 -13.71
CA ASN A 541 -5.61 19.28 -14.24
C ASN A 541 -6.53 19.86 -13.15
N ALA A 542 -6.12 19.90 -11.89
CA ALA A 542 -6.94 20.43 -10.80
C ALA A 542 -7.07 21.96 -10.90
N PRO A 543 -8.26 22.52 -10.65
CA PRO A 543 -8.47 23.96 -10.66
C PRO A 543 -7.71 24.69 -9.53
N LEU A 544 -7.58 24.03 -8.37
CA LEU A 544 -6.76 24.46 -7.25
C LEU A 544 -5.60 23.47 -7.06
N ARG A 545 -4.37 23.99 -7.00
CA ARG A 545 -3.18 23.15 -6.92
C ARG A 545 -2.41 23.30 -5.60
N PHE A 546 -2.83 24.19 -4.73
CA PHE A 546 -2.15 24.51 -3.47
C PHE A 546 -3.08 24.30 -2.29
N SER A 547 -2.62 23.62 -1.24
CA SER A 547 -3.41 23.30 -0.07
C SER A 547 -3.92 24.53 0.68
N HIS A 548 -3.12 25.59 0.75
CA HIS A 548 -3.49 26.87 1.39
C HIS A 548 -4.59 27.64 0.63
N GLU A 549 -4.88 27.30 -0.63
CA GLU A 549 -5.97 27.89 -1.39
C GLU A 549 -7.32 27.15 -1.20
N ASN A 550 -7.34 26.02 -0.49
CA ASN A 550 -8.57 25.28 -0.26
C ASN A 550 -9.56 26.10 0.58
N PRO A 551 -10.72 26.53 0.01
CA PRO A 551 -11.64 27.41 0.70
C PRO A 551 -12.29 26.76 1.93
N ALA A 552 -12.47 25.43 1.94
CA ALA A 552 -13.02 24.70 3.07
C ALA A 552 -12.01 24.64 4.24
N VAL A 553 -10.72 24.47 3.95
CA VAL A 553 -9.65 24.54 4.95
C VAL A 553 -9.55 25.93 5.55
N GLN A 554 -9.59 26.98 4.70
CA GLN A 554 -9.61 28.36 5.17
C GLN A 554 -10.85 28.68 6.04
N ALA A 555 -12.02 28.15 5.68
CA ALA A 555 -13.22 28.29 6.46
C ALA A 555 -13.10 27.61 7.83
N LEU A 556 -12.55 26.39 7.86
CA LEU A 556 -12.32 25.64 9.09
C LEU A 556 -11.43 26.41 10.07
N TYR A 557 -10.31 26.98 9.61
CA TYR A 557 -9.47 27.81 10.47
C TYR A 557 -10.20 29.04 10.97
N ARG A 558 -10.81 29.81 10.09
CA ARG A 558 -11.51 31.05 10.46
C ARG A 558 -12.67 30.82 11.44
N GLU A 559 -13.37 29.70 11.32
CA GLU A 559 -14.61 29.44 12.07
C GLU A 559 -14.38 28.59 13.32
N TYR A 560 -13.30 27.78 13.35
CA TYR A 560 -13.18 26.77 14.39
C TYR A 560 -11.76 26.59 14.96
N LEU A 561 -10.71 26.60 14.14
CA LEU A 561 -9.35 26.26 14.58
C LEU A 561 -8.44 27.48 14.81
N ASP A 562 -8.88 28.68 14.45
CA ASP A 562 -8.14 29.95 14.46
C ASP A 562 -7.03 29.98 13.39
N GLU A 563 -5.88 29.37 13.62
CA GLU A 563 -4.73 29.31 12.71
C GLU A 563 -4.01 27.95 12.80
N PRO A 564 -3.16 27.60 11.83
CA PRO A 564 -2.36 26.37 11.89
C PRO A 564 -1.46 26.34 13.12
N CYS A 565 -1.35 25.16 13.77
CA CYS A 565 -0.65 24.93 15.02
C CYS A 565 -1.13 25.84 16.18
N SER A 566 -2.36 26.36 16.12
CA SER A 566 -3.00 26.99 17.29
C SER A 566 -3.26 25.95 18.38
N HIS A 567 -3.49 26.39 19.61
CA HIS A 567 -3.79 25.48 20.74
C HIS A 567 -4.94 24.51 20.39
N ARG A 568 -6.00 25.00 19.75
CA ARG A 568 -7.16 24.20 19.37
C ARG A 568 -6.84 23.24 18.22
N ALA A 569 -6.01 23.66 17.26
CA ALA A 569 -5.51 22.81 16.20
C ALA A 569 -4.62 21.70 16.76
N GLU A 570 -3.72 22.00 17.70
CA GLU A 570 -2.87 21.02 18.36
C GLU A 570 -3.68 19.97 19.14
N GLU A 571 -4.70 20.39 19.90
CA GLU A 571 -5.57 19.46 20.64
C GLU A 571 -6.34 18.50 19.71
N LEU A 572 -6.82 18.99 18.57
CA LEU A 572 -7.68 18.22 17.67
C LEU A 572 -6.89 17.44 16.62
N LEU A 573 -5.86 18.06 16.02
CA LEU A 573 -5.20 17.61 14.78
C LEU A 573 -3.80 17.03 15.01
N HIS A 574 -3.25 17.13 16.22
CA HIS A 574 -1.93 16.58 16.54
C HIS A 574 -2.02 15.36 17.45
N CYS A 575 -0.95 14.61 17.55
CA CYS A 575 -0.90 13.40 18.38
C CYS A 575 0.43 13.27 19.12
N ASP A 576 0.37 12.63 20.29
CA ASP A 576 1.56 12.23 21.03
C ASP A 576 2.06 10.86 20.54
N HIS A 577 3.16 10.85 19.81
CA HIS A 577 3.79 9.61 19.36
C HIS A 577 4.36 8.78 20.52
N PHE A 578 4.54 9.32 21.72
CA PHE A 578 5.03 8.59 22.88
C PHE A 578 3.92 7.92 23.69
N ALA A 579 2.63 8.25 23.44
CA ALA A 579 1.47 7.66 24.10
C ALA A 579 1.32 6.14 23.86
N TRP A 580 2.02 5.57 22.86
CA TRP A 580 2.01 4.14 22.56
C TRP A 580 3.41 3.68 22.13
N GLN A 581 3.65 2.37 22.20
CA GLN A 581 4.93 1.78 21.83
C GLN A 581 4.75 0.51 20.97
N MET A 582 5.71 0.28 20.09
CA MET A 582 5.90 -1.02 19.45
C MET A 582 6.69 -1.94 20.38
N ASN A 583 6.53 -3.25 20.21
CA ASN A 583 7.45 -4.19 20.88
C ASN A 583 8.86 -3.87 20.38
N ALA A 584 9.80 -3.71 21.30
CA ALA A 584 11.18 -3.47 20.93
C ALA A 584 11.73 -4.67 20.14
N ALA A 585 12.41 -4.41 19.03
CA ALA A 585 13.18 -5.43 18.33
C ALA A 585 14.20 -6.02 19.31
N ARG A 586 14.16 -7.33 19.59
CA ARG A 586 15.12 -8.03 20.43
C ARG A 586 16.24 -8.62 19.58
#